data_ab70a181b7a7b33a5d0f4e0eee962468
#
_entry.id   ab70a181b7a7b33a5d0f4e0eee962468
#
_cell.length_a   1.000
_cell.length_b   1.000
_cell.length_c   1.000
_cell.angle_alpha   90.00
_cell.angle_beta   90.00
_cell.angle_gamma   90.00
#
_symmetry.space_group_name_H-M   'P 1'
#
loop_
_entity.id
_entity.type
_entity.pdbx_description
1 polymer ?
#
loop_
_entity_poly.entity_id
_entity_poly.type
_entity_poly.pdbx_seq_one_letter_code
_entity_poly.pdbx_strand_id
1 'polypeptide(L)'
;MLEYGMNRNAILNAMEKKTKSIFDSDDGYKENGKRGMMIVSIRDKNNPEQWDSSCRSFGTVFRDYTFEGDLVINNGTNFDALAHGKIAFCRRTGKNSGTNYYQVLGYESYWKGAITSDDGNCICAFSGFSGIDDEVIANAGITCYESLKRTGKSLVTGGDPDYEGEAPPPEEEAPAPNREYEAEF
;
A
#
# COMPACT_ATOMS: atom_id res chain seq x y z
N MET A 1 -14.03 7.91 -25.73
CA MET A 1 -13.97 6.75 -24.83
C MET A 1 -12.70 6.95 -24.00
N LEU A 2 -12.82 7.55 -22.80
CA LEU A 2 -11.65 7.83 -21.95
C LEU A 2 -11.22 6.51 -21.31
N GLU A 3 -10.09 6.00 -21.75
CA GLU A 3 -9.44 4.84 -21.15
C GLU A 3 -9.00 5.18 -19.72
N TYR A 4 -9.69 4.58 -18.77
CA TYR A 4 -9.41 4.71 -17.35
C TYR A 4 -8.27 3.77 -16.95
N GLY A 5 -7.07 3.99 -17.49
CA GLY A 5 -5.86 3.64 -16.79
C GLY A 5 -5.57 4.70 -15.73
N MET A 6 -6.44 4.87 -14.72
CA MET A 6 -6.13 5.80 -13.64
C MET A 6 -4.81 5.37 -13.02
N ASN A 7 -3.82 6.24 -13.11
CA ASN A 7 -2.44 5.89 -12.81
C ASN A 7 -2.26 5.69 -11.29
N ARG A 8 -2.51 4.46 -10.83
CA ARG A 8 -2.31 4.05 -9.43
C ARG A 8 -0.90 4.38 -8.93
N ASN A 9 0.08 4.39 -9.83
CA ASN A 9 1.44 4.77 -9.50
C ASN A 9 1.55 6.25 -9.10
N ALA A 10 0.82 7.17 -9.76
CA ALA A 10 0.80 8.57 -9.36
C ALA A 10 0.23 8.74 -7.94
N ILE A 11 -0.82 7.99 -7.61
CA ILE A 11 -1.42 8.00 -6.26
C ILE A 11 -0.43 7.43 -5.23
N LEU A 12 0.20 6.29 -5.52
CA LEU A 12 1.23 5.71 -4.66
C LEU A 12 2.44 6.64 -4.49
N ASN A 13 2.85 7.36 -5.54
CA ASN A 13 3.93 8.36 -5.45
C ASN A 13 3.56 9.53 -4.52
N ALA A 14 2.31 10.00 -4.58
CA ALA A 14 1.83 11.04 -3.67
C ALA A 14 1.85 10.56 -2.21
N MET A 15 1.40 9.33 -1.95
CA MET A 15 1.45 8.70 -0.63
C MET A 15 2.90 8.55 -0.15
N GLU A 16 3.80 8.04 -1.00
CA GLU A 16 5.21 7.84 -0.67
C GLU A 16 5.92 9.16 -0.34
N LYS A 17 5.67 10.22 -1.13
CA LYS A 17 6.20 11.55 -0.85
C LYS A 17 5.77 12.05 0.52
N LYS A 18 4.49 11.84 0.87
CA LYS A 18 3.96 12.21 2.18
C LYS A 18 4.56 11.38 3.30
N THR A 19 4.70 10.06 3.07
CA THR A 19 5.35 9.13 4.01
C THR A 19 6.79 9.56 4.31
N LYS A 20 7.58 9.88 3.28
CA LYS A 20 8.95 10.39 3.44
C LYS A 20 8.98 11.68 4.24
N SER A 21 8.09 12.63 3.96
CA SER A 21 8.01 13.90 4.68
C SER A 21 7.75 13.70 6.17
N ILE A 22 6.83 12.81 6.55
CA ILE A 22 6.54 12.49 7.95
C ILE A 22 7.72 11.77 8.59
N PHE A 23 8.27 10.77 7.94
CA PHE A 23 9.42 10.01 8.42
C PHE A 23 10.63 10.93 8.69
N ASP A 24 10.93 11.86 7.79
CA ASP A 24 12.07 12.77 7.91
C ASP A 24 11.87 13.84 8.98
N SER A 25 10.62 14.11 9.39
CA SER A 25 10.29 15.11 10.41
C SER A 25 10.20 14.54 11.83
N ASP A 26 10.20 13.23 12.02
CA ASP A 26 10.00 12.57 13.31
C ASP A 26 11.17 11.62 13.63
N ASP A 27 11.90 11.97 14.69
CA ASP A 27 13.08 11.18 15.10
C ASP A 27 12.67 9.80 15.63
N GLY A 28 11.50 9.66 16.25
CA GLY A 28 11.01 8.35 16.70
C GLY A 28 10.72 7.41 15.53
N TYR A 29 10.29 7.92 14.38
CA TYR A 29 10.16 7.09 13.18
C TYR A 29 11.53 6.73 12.58
N LYS A 30 12.49 7.66 12.58
CA LYS A 30 13.86 7.38 12.12
C LYS A 30 14.54 6.30 12.94
N GLU A 31 14.42 6.35 14.27
CA GLU A 31 14.96 5.35 15.20
C GLU A 31 14.36 3.96 14.95
N ASN A 32 13.09 3.89 14.64
CA ASN A 32 12.39 2.65 14.33
C ASN A 32 12.62 2.13 12.90
N GLY A 33 13.29 2.90 12.05
CA GLY A 33 13.55 2.58 10.66
C GLY A 33 12.32 2.68 9.75
N LYS A 34 12.58 2.64 8.45
CA LYS A 34 11.50 2.66 7.44
C LYS A 34 10.66 1.40 7.53
N ARG A 35 9.34 1.57 7.66
CA ARG A 35 8.38 0.49 7.77
C ARG A 35 7.00 0.90 7.29
N GLY A 36 6.27 -0.03 6.70
CA GLY A 36 4.87 0.15 6.35
C GLY A 36 4.50 -0.32 4.95
N MET A 37 3.19 -0.35 4.71
CA MET A 37 2.58 -0.74 3.45
C MET A 37 1.57 0.32 3.01
N MET A 38 1.71 0.77 1.76
CA MET A 38 0.76 1.62 1.05
C MET A 38 -0.08 0.79 0.11
N ILE A 39 -1.38 1.03 0.07
CA ILE A 39 -2.30 0.39 -0.88
C ILE A 39 -3.20 1.45 -1.48
N VAL A 40 -3.35 1.41 -2.80
CA VAL A 40 -4.43 2.09 -3.52
C VAL A 40 -5.34 1.05 -4.14
N SER A 41 -6.64 1.23 -3.98
CA SER A 41 -7.67 0.35 -4.51
C SER A 41 -8.71 1.16 -5.25
N ILE A 42 -8.93 0.87 -6.53
CA ILE A 42 -9.85 1.59 -7.40
C ILE A 42 -10.93 0.62 -7.87
N ARG A 43 -12.18 1.05 -7.78
CA ARG A 43 -13.33 0.27 -8.24
C ARG A 43 -13.34 0.20 -9.76
N ASP A 44 -13.57 -0.99 -10.31
CA ASP A 44 -13.71 -1.16 -11.74
C ASP A 44 -14.99 -0.46 -12.22
N LYS A 45 -14.86 0.37 -13.26
CA LYS A 45 -15.98 1.14 -13.81
C LYS A 45 -17.04 0.26 -14.48
N ASN A 46 -16.60 -0.84 -15.08
CA ASN A 46 -17.49 -1.74 -15.84
C ASN A 46 -18.04 -2.85 -14.94
N ASN A 47 -17.38 -3.13 -13.82
CA ASN A 47 -17.81 -4.11 -12.83
C ASN A 47 -17.64 -3.53 -11.41
N PRO A 48 -18.66 -2.84 -10.88
CA PRO A 48 -18.58 -2.18 -9.57
C PRO A 48 -18.29 -3.10 -8.37
N GLU A 49 -18.47 -4.39 -8.53
CA GLU A 49 -18.11 -5.37 -7.48
C GLU A 49 -16.62 -5.68 -7.48
N GLN A 50 -15.92 -5.35 -8.56
CA GLN A 50 -14.49 -5.60 -8.70
C GLN A 50 -13.67 -4.37 -8.31
N TRP A 51 -12.57 -4.65 -7.59
CA TRP A 51 -11.59 -3.65 -7.18
C TRP A 51 -10.21 -4.05 -7.70
N ASP A 52 -9.54 -3.08 -8.28
CA ASP A 52 -8.19 -3.21 -8.79
C ASP A 52 -7.23 -2.52 -7.84
N SER A 53 -6.27 -3.26 -7.28
CA SER A 53 -5.39 -2.75 -6.22
C SER A 53 -3.92 -2.80 -6.64
N SER A 54 -3.17 -1.81 -6.17
CA SER A 54 -1.71 -1.79 -6.22
C SER A 54 -1.16 -1.45 -4.85
N CYS A 55 -0.03 -2.04 -4.50
CA CYS A 55 0.62 -1.81 -3.22
C CYS A 55 2.10 -1.46 -3.40
N ARG A 56 2.67 -0.81 -2.37
CA ARG A 56 4.10 -0.47 -2.29
C ARG A 56 4.53 -0.45 -0.83
N SER A 57 5.65 -1.10 -0.54
CA SER A 57 6.25 -1.05 0.79
C SER A 57 7.06 0.23 1.01
N PHE A 58 7.10 0.69 2.26
CA PHE A 58 8.01 1.73 2.74
C PHE A 58 8.99 1.09 3.74
N GLY A 59 10.04 0.47 3.23
CA GLY A 59 10.96 -0.34 4.02
C GLY A 59 10.37 -1.70 4.41
N THR A 60 10.54 -2.12 5.67
CA THR A 60 10.02 -3.40 6.14
C THR A 60 8.49 -3.38 6.30
N VAL A 61 7.84 -4.48 6.00
CA VAL A 61 6.39 -4.68 6.20
C VAL A 61 6.07 -5.48 7.46
N PHE A 62 7.10 -5.90 8.18
CA PHE A 62 6.97 -6.64 9.43
C PHE A 62 7.79 -5.96 10.52
N ARG A 63 7.29 -6.06 11.76
CA ARG A 63 8.02 -5.82 12.98
C ARG A 63 7.96 -7.08 13.82
N ASP A 64 9.11 -7.64 14.16
CA ASP A 64 9.19 -8.83 14.97
C ASP A 64 8.82 -8.56 16.44
N TYR A 65 8.52 -9.65 17.16
CA TYR A 65 8.43 -9.60 18.60
C TYR A 65 9.81 -9.30 19.19
N THR A 66 9.84 -8.45 20.22
CA THR A 66 11.05 -8.18 20.98
C THR A 66 10.84 -8.64 22.41
N PHE A 67 11.82 -9.35 22.95
CA PHE A 67 11.77 -9.94 24.29
C PHE A 67 12.93 -9.40 25.14
N GLU A 68 12.66 -9.26 26.43
CA GLU A 68 13.69 -9.08 27.46
C GLU A 68 13.50 -10.21 28.50
N GLY A 69 14.35 -11.25 28.42
CA GLY A 69 14.08 -12.52 29.08
C GLY A 69 12.79 -13.15 28.55
N ASP A 70 11.86 -13.48 29.45
CA ASP A 70 10.53 -14.02 29.11
C ASP A 70 9.47 -12.91 28.90
N LEU A 71 9.84 -11.63 29.06
CA LEU A 71 8.92 -10.52 28.92
C LEU A 71 8.84 -10.06 27.47
N VAL A 72 7.64 -9.99 26.89
CA VAL A 72 7.40 -9.36 25.59
C VAL A 72 7.41 -7.85 25.78
N ILE A 73 8.45 -7.18 25.30
CA ILE A 73 8.59 -5.72 25.35
C ILE A 73 8.04 -5.04 24.09
N ASN A 74 7.88 -5.80 23.00
CA ASN A 74 7.24 -5.29 21.78
C ASN A 74 6.50 -6.43 21.06
N ASN A 75 5.23 -6.20 20.74
CA ASN A 75 4.44 -7.13 19.95
C ASN A 75 4.81 -7.02 18.47
N GLY A 76 4.95 -8.15 17.80
CA GLY A 76 5.10 -8.20 16.36
C GLY A 76 3.93 -7.54 15.63
N THR A 77 4.19 -6.98 14.45
CA THR A 77 3.16 -6.33 13.64
C THR A 77 3.36 -6.67 12.17
N ASN A 78 2.29 -7.10 11.52
CA ASN A 78 2.25 -7.28 10.08
C ASN A 78 1.51 -6.07 9.45
N PHE A 79 2.29 -5.10 8.97
CA PHE A 79 1.74 -3.87 8.36
C PHE A 79 1.02 -4.14 7.04
N ASP A 80 1.45 -5.16 6.30
CA ASP A 80 0.80 -5.58 5.06
C ASP A 80 -0.61 -6.11 5.34
N ALA A 81 -0.74 -7.06 6.27
CA ALA A 81 -2.05 -7.57 6.67
C ALA A 81 -2.97 -6.47 7.23
N LEU A 82 -2.42 -5.54 8.02
CA LEU A 82 -3.19 -4.41 8.56
C LEU A 82 -3.67 -3.47 7.46
N ALA A 83 -2.83 -3.13 6.48
CA ALA A 83 -3.22 -2.26 5.37
C ALA A 83 -4.32 -2.91 4.53
N HIS A 84 -4.20 -4.21 4.21
CA HIS A 84 -5.24 -4.97 3.50
C HIS A 84 -6.55 -5.07 4.31
N GLY A 85 -6.45 -5.29 5.62
CA GLY A 85 -7.61 -5.31 6.51
C GLY A 85 -8.35 -3.98 6.56
N LYS A 86 -7.64 -2.85 6.55
CA LYS A 86 -8.22 -1.50 6.46
C LYS A 86 -8.97 -1.31 5.13
N ILE A 87 -8.39 -1.74 4.01
CA ILE A 87 -9.05 -1.70 2.69
C ILE A 87 -10.32 -2.56 2.68
N ALA A 88 -10.26 -3.79 3.21
CA ALA A 88 -11.41 -4.68 3.28
C ALA A 88 -12.57 -4.05 4.07
N PHE A 89 -12.27 -3.44 5.23
CA PHE A 89 -13.24 -2.70 6.02
C PHE A 89 -13.91 -1.57 5.21
N CYS A 90 -13.11 -0.74 4.52
CA CYS A 90 -13.64 0.38 3.73
C CYS A 90 -14.49 -0.10 2.55
N ARG A 91 -14.08 -1.15 1.84
CA ARG A 91 -14.86 -1.73 0.73
C ARG A 91 -16.24 -2.21 1.18
N ARG A 92 -16.31 -2.90 2.32
CA ARG A 92 -17.57 -3.44 2.82
C ARG A 92 -18.47 -2.35 3.40
N THR A 93 -17.90 -1.39 4.13
CA THR A 93 -18.71 -0.42 4.89
C THR A 93 -18.96 0.88 4.16
N GLY A 94 -18.17 1.21 3.14
CA GLY A 94 -18.14 2.52 2.50
C GLY A 94 -17.62 3.64 3.42
N LYS A 95 -17.00 3.30 4.55
CA LYS A 95 -16.52 4.26 5.56
C LYS A 95 -15.02 4.16 5.70
N ASN A 96 -14.42 5.26 6.16
CA ASN A 96 -13.01 5.28 6.52
C ASN A 96 -12.73 4.34 7.70
N SER A 97 -11.55 3.71 7.70
CA SER A 97 -11.14 2.91 8.85
C SER A 97 -10.96 3.80 10.10
N GLY A 98 -11.18 3.25 11.27
CA GLY A 98 -11.16 3.99 12.54
C GLY A 98 -12.48 4.61 12.96
N THR A 99 -13.56 4.48 12.18
CA THR A 99 -14.84 5.11 12.45
C THR A 99 -15.83 4.22 13.22
N ASN A 100 -15.63 2.90 13.26
CA ASN A 100 -16.59 2.02 13.92
C ASN A 100 -15.97 0.69 14.40
N TYR A 101 -15.71 0.57 15.69
CA TYR A 101 -15.05 -0.57 16.33
C TYR A 101 -15.89 -1.86 16.35
N TYR A 102 -17.21 -1.75 16.31
CA TYR A 102 -18.10 -2.85 16.65
C TYR A 102 -18.54 -3.72 15.47
N GLN A 103 -18.08 -3.40 14.26
CA GLN A 103 -18.53 -4.06 13.04
C GLN A 103 -17.37 -4.62 12.18
N VAL A 104 -16.31 -5.07 12.84
CA VAL A 104 -15.13 -5.60 12.17
C VAL A 104 -15.26 -7.11 12.02
N LEU A 105 -15.08 -7.60 10.80
CA LEU A 105 -14.95 -9.05 10.55
C LEU A 105 -13.51 -9.50 10.79
N GLY A 106 -13.29 -10.81 11.00
CA GLY A 106 -12.00 -11.35 11.42
C GLY A 106 -10.80 -11.04 10.53
N TYR A 107 -11.03 -10.72 9.24
CA TYR A 107 -9.99 -10.34 8.27
C TYR A 107 -9.86 -8.83 8.07
N GLU A 108 -10.65 -8.03 8.78
CA GLU A 108 -10.68 -6.58 8.68
C GLU A 108 -9.87 -5.92 9.78
N SER A 109 -9.42 -4.70 9.53
CA SER A 109 -8.81 -3.84 10.52
C SER A 109 -9.57 -2.53 10.63
N TYR A 110 -9.98 -2.19 11.86
CA TYR A 110 -10.64 -0.93 12.17
C TYR A 110 -9.65 0.23 12.41
N TRP A 111 -8.37 -0.06 12.50
CA TRP A 111 -7.35 0.95 12.82
C TRP A 111 -7.35 2.05 11.77
N LYS A 112 -7.18 3.30 12.21
CA LYS A 112 -7.08 4.46 11.33
C LYS A 112 -6.01 4.26 10.25
N GLY A 113 -6.20 4.90 9.10
CA GLY A 113 -5.21 4.93 8.03
C GLY A 113 -5.72 4.38 6.70
N ALA A 114 -7.03 4.19 6.53
CA ALA A 114 -7.63 4.05 5.21
C ALA A 114 -8.76 5.05 5.02
N ILE A 115 -8.76 5.72 3.87
CA ILE A 115 -9.72 6.73 3.46
C ILE A 115 -10.35 6.35 2.14
N THR A 116 -11.65 6.51 2.05
CA THR A 116 -12.46 6.33 0.85
C THR A 116 -12.73 7.71 0.23
N SER A 117 -12.59 7.82 -1.09
CA SER A 117 -12.96 9.03 -1.84
C SER A 117 -14.45 9.33 -1.71
N ASP A 118 -14.83 10.60 -1.91
CA ASP A 118 -16.23 11.06 -1.79
C ASP A 118 -17.18 10.30 -2.73
N ASP A 119 -16.70 9.89 -3.91
CA ASP A 119 -17.48 9.09 -4.87
C ASP A 119 -17.47 7.59 -4.58
N GLY A 120 -16.77 7.14 -3.56
CA GLY A 120 -16.67 5.74 -3.17
C GLY A 120 -15.89 4.84 -4.13
N ASN A 121 -15.14 5.41 -5.10
CA ASN A 121 -14.49 4.64 -6.16
C ASN A 121 -12.98 4.46 -5.95
N CYS A 122 -12.40 5.15 -4.98
CA CYS A 122 -10.99 4.99 -4.60
C CYS A 122 -10.87 4.83 -3.09
N ILE A 123 -10.01 3.92 -2.68
CA ILE A 123 -9.61 3.74 -1.28
C ILE A 123 -8.10 3.76 -1.24
N CYS A 124 -7.53 4.62 -0.39
CA CYS A 124 -6.10 4.61 -0.08
C CYS A 124 -5.90 4.18 1.36
N ALA A 125 -4.90 3.34 1.60
CA ALA A 125 -4.53 2.89 2.94
C ALA A 125 -3.03 2.94 3.16
N PHE A 126 -2.64 3.27 4.39
CA PHE A 126 -1.28 3.08 4.89
C PHE A 126 -1.33 2.39 6.26
N SER A 127 -0.31 1.61 6.54
CA SER A 127 -0.07 1.04 7.87
C SER A 127 1.43 0.99 8.11
N GLY A 128 1.90 1.60 9.20
CA GLY A 128 3.33 1.63 9.54
C GLY A 128 3.70 2.67 10.59
N PHE A 129 2.91 3.72 10.74
CA PHE A 129 3.10 4.82 11.68
C PHE A 129 1.99 4.88 12.74
N SER A 130 1.79 6.03 13.35
CA SER A 130 0.61 6.26 14.17
C SER A 130 -0.65 6.25 13.31
N GLY A 131 -1.81 5.92 13.89
CA GLY A 131 -3.06 5.91 13.13
C GLY A 131 -3.42 7.28 12.53
N ILE A 132 -2.97 8.37 13.15
CA ILE A 132 -3.17 9.74 12.63
C ILE A 132 -2.29 9.96 11.41
N ASP A 133 -1.02 9.59 11.46
CA ASP A 133 -0.10 9.75 10.34
C ASP A 133 -0.43 8.80 9.19
N ASP A 134 -0.87 7.58 9.50
CA ASP A 134 -1.40 6.63 8.52
C ASP A 134 -2.56 7.25 7.74
N GLU A 135 -3.47 7.94 8.44
CA GLU A 135 -4.63 8.63 7.84
C GLU A 135 -4.20 9.82 6.97
N VAL A 136 -3.21 10.61 7.42
CA VAL A 136 -2.65 11.74 6.65
C VAL A 136 -1.99 11.25 5.36
N ILE A 137 -1.29 10.11 5.39
CA ILE A 137 -0.68 9.49 4.21
C ILE A 137 -1.76 8.99 3.24
N ALA A 138 -2.78 8.30 3.74
CA ALA A 138 -3.90 7.83 2.93
C ALA A 138 -4.63 9.00 2.26
N ASN A 139 -4.85 10.10 2.99
CA ASN A 139 -5.49 11.31 2.46
C ASN A 139 -4.68 11.99 1.34
N ALA A 140 -3.35 11.93 1.39
CA ALA A 140 -2.52 12.41 0.28
C ALA A 140 -2.78 11.63 -1.02
N GLY A 141 -3.04 10.32 -0.91
CA GLY A 141 -3.47 9.50 -2.04
C GLY A 141 -4.84 9.89 -2.58
N ILE A 142 -5.83 10.08 -1.72
CA ILE A 142 -7.18 10.53 -2.12
C ILE A 142 -7.15 11.91 -2.77
N THR A 143 -6.38 12.84 -2.23
CA THR A 143 -6.20 14.19 -2.82
C THR A 143 -5.63 14.10 -4.24
N CYS A 144 -4.67 13.21 -4.46
CA CYS A 144 -4.11 12.96 -5.80
C CYS A 144 -5.19 12.36 -6.73
N TYR A 145 -5.94 11.36 -6.29
CA TYR A 145 -7.05 10.76 -7.05
C TYR A 145 -8.08 11.80 -7.48
N GLU A 146 -8.56 12.64 -6.56
CA GLU A 146 -9.55 13.68 -6.87
C GLU A 146 -8.99 14.76 -7.83
N SER A 147 -7.69 15.06 -7.73
CA SER A 147 -7.02 15.95 -8.68
C SER A 147 -6.96 15.35 -10.08
N LEU A 148 -6.64 14.07 -10.21
CA LEU A 148 -6.63 13.35 -11.49
C LEU A 148 -8.01 13.33 -12.13
N LYS A 149 -9.07 13.10 -11.36
CA LYS A 149 -10.46 13.17 -11.84
C LYS A 149 -10.82 14.54 -12.43
N ARG A 150 -10.51 15.61 -11.68
CA ARG A 150 -10.86 16.99 -12.09
C ARG A 150 -10.16 17.41 -13.37
N THR A 151 -8.93 17.00 -13.56
CA THR A 151 -8.12 17.45 -14.71
C THR A 151 -8.43 16.67 -15.98
N GLY A 152 -9.18 15.58 -15.92
CA GLY A 152 -9.41 14.69 -17.08
C GLY A 152 -8.10 14.16 -17.67
N LYS A 153 -6.99 14.48 -17.04
CA LYS A 153 -5.67 13.96 -17.42
C LYS A 153 -5.58 12.52 -16.91
N SER A 154 -5.97 11.58 -17.80
CA SER A 154 -5.20 10.35 -17.85
C SER A 154 -3.76 10.81 -17.94
N LEU A 155 -3.00 10.74 -16.84
CA LEU A 155 -1.56 10.81 -16.92
C LEU A 155 -1.16 9.51 -17.64
N VAL A 156 -1.26 9.56 -18.95
CA VAL A 156 -0.45 8.69 -19.81
C VAL A 156 0.94 8.81 -19.24
N THR A 157 1.48 7.72 -18.82
CA THR A 157 2.84 7.53 -18.37
C THR A 157 3.79 8.41 -19.17
N GLY A 158 4.05 9.62 -18.70
CA GLY A 158 5.28 10.28 -18.98
C GLY A 158 6.32 9.42 -18.29
N GLY A 159 7.03 8.60 -19.02
CA GLY A 159 8.30 8.10 -18.54
C GLY A 159 9.05 9.28 -17.98
N ASP A 160 9.73 9.08 -16.87
CA ASP A 160 10.67 10.04 -16.32
C ASP A 160 11.53 10.55 -17.51
N PRO A 161 11.49 11.82 -17.87
CA PRO A 161 12.25 12.30 -19.02
C PRO A 161 13.77 12.11 -18.85
N ASP A 162 14.23 11.77 -17.65
CA ASP A 162 15.62 11.52 -17.31
C ASP A 162 15.95 10.03 -17.10
N TYR A 163 14.98 9.10 -17.29
CA TYR A 163 15.28 7.70 -17.31
C TYR A 163 15.68 7.27 -18.72
N GLU A 164 16.96 7.52 -19.07
CA GLU A 164 17.62 6.76 -20.12
C GLU A 164 17.72 5.31 -19.64
N GLY A 165 16.79 4.47 -20.12
CA GLY A 165 16.72 3.08 -19.75
C GLY A 165 18.04 2.37 -20.05
N GLU A 166 18.79 2.05 -19.01
CA GLU A 166 19.80 1.00 -19.12
C GLU A 166 19.06 -0.25 -19.60
N ALA A 167 19.52 -0.76 -20.75
CA ALA A 167 19.02 -2.02 -21.27
C ALA A 167 19.14 -3.09 -20.17
N PRO A 168 18.11 -3.93 -19.98
CA PRO A 168 18.20 -4.99 -19.00
C PRO A 168 19.44 -5.82 -19.29
N PRO A 169 20.21 -6.23 -18.27
CA PRO A 169 21.35 -7.11 -18.47
C PRO A 169 20.91 -8.36 -19.24
N PRO A 170 21.74 -8.90 -20.13
CA PRO A 170 21.39 -10.10 -20.86
C PRO A 170 20.99 -11.19 -19.89
N GLU A 171 19.86 -11.86 -20.17
CA GLU A 171 19.38 -13.00 -19.39
C GLU A 171 20.53 -14.03 -19.34
N GLU A 172 21.10 -14.24 -18.15
CA GLU A 172 21.96 -15.41 -17.91
C GLU A 172 21.08 -16.65 -18.13
N GLU A 173 21.44 -17.45 -19.12
CA GLU A 173 20.79 -18.74 -19.35
C GLU A 173 20.85 -19.56 -18.05
N ALA A 174 19.67 -19.85 -17.50
CA ALA A 174 19.55 -20.70 -16.32
C ALA A 174 20.25 -22.04 -16.61
N PRO A 175 21.12 -22.55 -15.73
CA PRO A 175 21.75 -23.83 -15.91
C PRO A 175 20.69 -24.90 -16.03
N ALA A 176 20.88 -25.79 -17.04
CA ALA A 176 19.99 -26.91 -17.32
C ALA A 176 19.76 -27.73 -16.03
N PRO A 177 18.54 -28.20 -15.77
CA PRO A 177 18.27 -29.00 -14.58
C PRO A 177 19.06 -30.32 -14.65
N ASN A 178 19.93 -30.53 -13.66
CA ASN A 178 20.61 -31.83 -13.46
C ASN A 178 19.54 -32.89 -13.23
N ARG A 179 19.31 -33.74 -14.22
CA ARG A 179 18.58 -34.99 -14.08
C ARG A 179 19.57 -36.05 -13.57
N GLU A 180 19.61 -36.22 -12.27
CA GLU A 180 20.07 -37.43 -11.61
C GLU A 180 19.55 -37.47 -10.17
N TYR A 181 18.34 -37.97 -10.01
CA TYR A 181 17.92 -38.70 -8.81
C TYR A 181 17.19 -39.93 -9.30
N GLU A 182 17.93 -40.99 -9.62
CA GLU A 182 17.36 -42.32 -9.59
C GLU A 182 17.05 -42.70 -8.15
N ALA A 183 15.77 -42.98 -7.93
CA ALA A 183 15.29 -43.53 -6.67
C ALA A 183 15.72 -44.99 -6.57
N GLU A 184 16.52 -45.33 -5.58
CA GLU A 184 16.54 -46.67 -5.01
C GLU A 184 15.88 -46.64 -3.61
N PHE A 185 14.74 -47.34 -3.56
CA PHE A 185 13.96 -47.85 -2.41
C PHE A 185 13.39 -46.84 -1.39
#